data_1632090a3c0a0a9e512c1d7f254b7909
#
_entry.id   1632090a3c0a0a9e512c1d7f254b7909
#
_cell.length_a   1.000
_cell.length_b   1.000
_cell.length_c   1.000
_cell.angle_alpha   90.00
_cell.angle_beta   90.00
_cell.angle_gamma   90.00
#
_symmetry.space_group_name_H-M   'P 1'
#
loop_
_entity.id
_entity.type
_entity.pdbx_description
1 polymer ?
#
loop_
_entity_poly.entity_id
_entity_poly.type
_entity_poly.pdbx_seq_one_letter_code
_entity_poly.pdbx_strand_id
1 'polypeptide(L)'
;MDRALVHTSRLVLRLSVFVVALCIAAPAGAAPSTSVASRTPLRAGAHGSAVRTLQLALAWHGFPSGTIDGSFGPQLAGAVRRFQRAAGLRVDGVAGPTTLALLRKAPRRAAIPLGWPLLAPVGDPFGPRGDRFHGGVDLLAAAGTPVLAAAPGRVTWAGPRAGGWGNLVTIAHQNGVRTLYAHLSIIRVHVGEWLAGGALIGRVGSTGDATGPHLHFEVRVHGAAIDPLSALVTLGPGT
;
A
#
# COMPACT_ATOMS: atom_id res chain seq x y z
N MET A 1 -77.73 -24.56 2.88
CA MET A 1 -76.87 -24.61 1.65
C MET A 1 -75.64 -23.82 1.93
N ASP A 2 -74.74 -24.49 2.65
CA ASP A 2 -73.48 -23.89 3.17
C ASP A 2 -72.31 -24.19 2.24
N ARG A 3 -71.60 -23.14 1.80
CA ARG A 3 -70.35 -23.26 1.11
C ARG A 3 -69.21 -23.00 2.10
N ALA A 4 -68.56 -24.05 2.50
CA ALA A 4 -67.36 -23.99 3.29
C ALA A 4 -66.19 -23.44 2.47
N LEU A 5 -65.60 -22.32 2.90
CA LEU A 5 -64.34 -21.78 2.39
C LEU A 5 -63.15 -22.50 3.05
N VAL A 6 -62.42 -23.27 2.25
CA VAL A 6 -61.18 -23.89 2.68
C VAL A 6 -60.06 -22.87 2.57
N HIS A 7 -59.55 -22.38 3.72
CA HIS A 7 -58.35 -21.58 3.82
C HIS A 7 -57.11 -22.49 3.79
N THR A 8 -56.40 -22.52 2.67
CA THR A 8 -55.07 -23.15 2.60
C THR A 8 -54.00 -22.12 2.99
N SER A 9 -53.58 -22.18 4.25
CA SER A 9 -52.43 -21.44 4.72
C SER A 9 -51.14 -22.02 4.12
N ARG A 10 -50.52 -21.31 3.18
CA ARG A 10 -49.17 -21.61 2.70
C ARG A 10 -48.17 -21.09 3.72
N LEU A 11 -47.60 -22.03 4.48
CA LEU A 11 -46.47 -21.80 5.36
C LEU A 11 -45.21 -21.58 4.51
N VAL A 12 -44.81 -20.31 4.35
CA VAL A 12 -43.54 -19.95 3.69
C VAL A 12 -42.43 -20.10 4.71
N LEU A 13 -41.74 -21.25 4.64
CA LEU A 13 -40.54 -21.49 5.41
C LEU A 13 -39.42 -20.58 4.89
N ARG A 14 -39.16 -19.47 5.57
CA ARG A 14 -38.03 -18.61 5.31
C ARG A 14 -36.75 -19.30 5.86
N LEU A 15 -35.99 -19.92 4.97
CA LEU A 15 -34.66 -20.44 5.27
C LEU A 15 -33.72 -19.26 5.39
N SER A 16 -33.47 -18.79 6.63
CA SER A 16 -32.44 -17.79 6.91
C SER A 16 -31.06 -18.47 6.79
N VAL A 17 -30.42 -18.28 5.65
CA VAL A 17 -29.01 -18.64 5.49
C VAL A 17 -28.19 -17.63 6.30
N PHE A 18 -27.75 -18.02 7.50
CA PHE A 18 -26.73 -17.32 8.24
C PHE A 18 -25.40 -17.55 7.51
N VAL A 19 -25.00 -16.60 6.67
CA VAL A 19 -23.62 -16.52 6.20
C VAL A 19 -22.80 -15.98 7.38
N VAL A 20 -22.18 -16.89 8.11
CA VAL A 20 -21.15 -16.54 9.07
C VAL A 20 -19.93 -16.08 8.26
N ALA A 21 -19.84 -14.78 8.04
CA ALA A 21 -18.63 -14.17 7.53
C ALA A 21 -17.56 -14.30 8.64
N LEU A 22 -16.73 -15.33 8.54
CA LEU A 22 -15.52 -15.47 9.34
C LEU A 22 -14.55 -14.37 8.87
N CYS A 23 -14.69 -13.17 9.45
CA CYS A 23 -13.67 -12.14 9.34
C CYS A 23 -12.41 -12.66 10.05
N ILE A 24 -11.53 -13.33 9.32
CA ILE A 24 -10.15 -13.51 9.74
C ILE A 24 -9.52 -12.11 9.62
N ALA A 25 -9.61 -11.33 10.70
CA ALA A 25 -8.79 -10.14 10.86
C ALA A 25 -7.34 -10.64 10.90
N ALA A 26 -6.64 -10.51 9.76
CA ALA A 26 -5.18 -10.60 9.79
C ALA A 26 -4.71 -9.57 10.82
N PRO A 27 -3.80 -9.92 11.74
CA PRO A 27 -3.28 -8.94 12.67
C PRO A 27 -2.64 -7.84 11.82
N ALA A 28 -3.17 -6.61 11.93
CA ALA A 28 -2.50 -5.43 11.42
C ALA A 28 -1.09 -5.49 12.01
N GLY A 29 -0.08 -5.70 11.14
CA GLY A 29 1.30 -5.83 11.57
C GLY A 29 1.63 -4.62 12.44
N ALA A 30 1.70 -4.82 13.74
CA ALA A 30 2.04 -3.77 14.68
C ALA A 30 3.39 -3.22 14.25
N ALA A 31 3.45 -1.92 13.95
CA ALA A 31 4.72 -1.26 13.72
C ALA A 31 5.65 -1.65 14.88
N PRO A 32 6.86 -2.12 14.61
CA PRO A 32 7.73 -2.56 15.67
C PRO A 32 7.89 -1.42 16.67
N SER A 33 7.64 -1.70 17.96
CA SER A 33 7.91 -0.78 19.06
C SER A 33 9.42 -0.65 19.20
N THR A 34 10.03 0.05 18.25
CA THR A 34 11.46 0.28 18.20
C THR A 34 11.78 1.40 19.16
N SER A 35 12.25 1.03 20.35
CA SER A 35 12.85 1.99 21.26
C SER A 35 14.14 2.53 20.63
N VAL A 36 14.03 3.58 19.83
CA VAL A 36 15.19 4.37 19.38
C VAL A 36 15.60 5.22 20.59
N ALA A 37 16.19 4.57 21.57
CA ALA A 37 16.64 5.22 22.83
C ALA A 37 17.98 5.95 22.65
N SER A 38 18.51 6.10 21.44
CA SER A 38 19.76 6.82 21.24
C SER A 38 19.53 8.33 21.37
N ARG A 39 20.08 8.95 22.43
CA ARG A 39 20.18 10.41 22.57
C ARG A 39 21.23 11.00 21.61
N THR A 40 22.11 10.16 21.08
CA THR A 40 23.18 10.57 20.17
C THR A 40 22.62 10.66 18.73
N PRO A 41 22.82 11.78 18.02
CA PRO A 41 22.43 11.91 16.63
C PRO A 41 23.12 10.85 15.75
N LEU A 42 22.36 10.17 14.89
CA LEU A 42 22.91 9.26 13.88
C LEU A 42 23.20 10.05 12.60
N ARG A 43 24.42 9.87 12.07
CA ARG A 43 24.92 10.57 10.89
C ARG A 43 25.82 9.67 10.04
N ALA A 44 26.23 10.15 8.87
CA ALA A 44 27.13 9.43 7.98
C ALA A 44 28.35 8.86 8.75
N GLY A 45 28.69 7.60 8.47
CA GLY A 45 29.72 6.84 9.16
C GLY A 45 29.26 6.09 10.42
N ALA A 46 28.04 6.32 10.92
CA ALA A 46 27.50 5.52 12.02
C ALA A 46 27.14 4.10 11.55
N HIS A 47 27.30 3.11 12.45
CA HIS A 47 26.99 1.71 12.18
C HIS A 47 26.28 1.03 13.35
N GLY A 48 25.67 -0.13 13.08
CA GLY A 48 25.11 -1.03 14.10
C GLY A 48 23.60 -0.99 14.22
N SER A 49 23.09 -1.56 15.33
CA SER A 49 21.64 -1.81 15.53
C SER A 49 20.79 -0.55 15.54
N ALA A 50 21.29 0.56 16.08
CA ALA A 50 20.61 1.84 16.08
C ALA A 50 20.38 2.38 14.66
N VAL A 51 21.36 2.17 13.75
CA VAL A 51 21.23 2.54 12.34
C VAL A 51 20.23 1.63 11.63
N ARG A 52 20.28 0.31 11.88
CA ARG A 52 19.27 -0.64 11.36
C ARG A 52 17.85 -0.27 11.79
N THR A 53 17.67 0.11 13.05
CA THR A 53 16.38 0.60 13.58
C THR A 53 15.92 1.87 12.85
N LEU A 54 16.85 2.80 12.59
CA LEU A 54 16.55 4.02 11.83
C LEU A 54 16.13 3.70 10.37
N GLN A 55 16.84 2.77 9.72
CA GLN A 55 16.52 2.31 8.36
C GLN A 55 15.08 1.74 8.29
N LEU A 56 14.72 0.87 9.26
CA LEU A 56 13.37 0.32 9.38
C LEU A 56 12.33 1.41 9.65
N ALA A 57 12.57 2.31 10.61
CA ALA A 57 11.64 3.37 10.94
C ALA A 57 11.37 4.29 9.74
N LEU A 58 12.41 4.68 8.99
CA LEU A 58 12.26 5.47 7.76
C LEU A 58 11.45 4.72 6.71
N ALA A 59 11.71 3.42 6.53
CA ALA A 59 10.99 2.60 5.56
C ALA A 59 9.49 2.49 5.92
N TRP A 60 9.14 2.27 7.20
CA TRP A 60 7.77 2.30 7.69
C TRP A 60 7.07 3.66 7.48
N HIS A 61 7.83 4.75 7.48
CA HIS A 61 7.34 6.08 7.13
C HIS A 61 7.32 6.35 5.61
N GLY A 62 7.65 5.35 4.77
CA GLY A 62 7.66 5.45 3.32
C GLY A 62 8.90 6.09 2.71
N PHE A 63 10.00 6.14 3.46
CA PHE A 63 11.29 6.68 3.01
C PHE A 63 12.40 5.63 3.06
N PRO A 64 12.28 4.50 2.32
CA PRO A 64 13.28 3.44 2.36
C PRO A 64 14.65 3.96 1.94
N SER A 65 15.69 3.41 2.57
CA SER A 65 17.10 3.74 2.32
C SER A 65 17.83 2.70 1.46
N GLY A 66 17.12 1.76 0.85
CA GLY A 66 17.73 0.59 0.21
C GLY A 66 17.87 -0.57 1.20
N THR A 67 19.02 -1.25 1.17
CA THR A 67 19.32 -2.37 2.04
C THR A 67 19.33 -1.97 3.52
N ILE A 68 18.78 -2.82 4.37
CA ILE A 68 18.75 -2.64 5.84
C ILE A 68 19.97 -3.34 6.43
N ASP A 69 21.14 -2.73 6.25
CA ASP A 69 22.45 -3.30 6.57
C ASP A 69 23.06 -2.77 7.89
N GLY A 70 22.41 -1.77 8.50
CA GLY A 70 22.93 -1.12 9.69
C GLY A 70 24.06 -0.13 9.42
N SER A 71 24.25 0.32 8.17
CA SER A 71 25.28 1.28 7.78
C SER A 71 24.67 2.63 7.40
N PHE A 72 25.18 3.71 7.98
CA PHE A 72 24.71 5.06 7.64
C PHE A 72 25.54 5.62 6.47
N GLY A 73 25.21 5.15 5.27
CA GLY A 73 25.79 5.61 4.01
C GLY A 73 24.99 6.73 3.34
N PRO A 74 25.38 7.13 2.09
CA PRO A 74 24.73 8.19 1.33
C PRO A 74 23.23 7.95 1.07
N GLN A 75 22.82 6.69 0.87
CA GLN A 75 21.43 6.31 0.64
C GLN A 75 20.56 6.59 1.87
N LEU A 76 21.04 6.22 3.07
CA LEU A 76 20.34 6.50 4.33
C LEU A 76 20.31 8.01 4.62
N ALA A 77 21.39 8.74 4.39
CA ALA A 77 21.40 10.19 4.50
C ALA A 77 20.37 10.83 3.55
N GLY A 78 20.24 10.32 2.34
CA GLY A 78 19.21 10.72 1.38
C GLY A 78 17.78 10.45 1.89
N ALA A 79 17.55 9.28 2.48
CA ALA A 79 16.26 8.92 3.08
C ALA A 79 15.91 9.85 4.25
N VAL A 80 16.86 10.14 5.15
CA VAL A 80 16.68 11.10 6.26
C VAL A 80 16.30 12.48 5.71
N ARG A 81 17.01 12.98 4.68
CA ARG A 81 16.67 14.29 4.06
C ARG A 81 15.27 14.30 3.44
N ARG A 82 14.85 13.21 2.77
CA ARG A 82 13.49 13.11 2.21
C ARG A 82 12.44 13.15 3.32
N PHE A 83 12.65 12.39 4.40
CA PHE A 83 11.77 12.41 5.58
C PHE A 83 11.72 13.80 6.22
N GLN A 84 12.88 14.44 6.46
CA GLN A 84 12.97 15.79 7.05
C GLN A 84 12.19 16.81 6.23
N ARG A 85 12.35 16.80 4.89
CA ARG A 85 11.60 17.67 3.98
C ARG A 85 10.09 17.45 4.09
N ALA A 86 9.65 16.19 4.08
CA ALA A 86 8.24 15.84 4.19
C ALA A 86 7.64 16.16 5.56
N ALA A 87 8.47 16.22 6.60
CA ALA A 87 8.11 16.55 7.98
C ALA A 87 8.27 18.04 8.32
N GLY A 88 8.71 18.89 7.37
CA GLY A 88 8.94 20.31 7.60
C GLY A 88 10.12 20.61 8.55
N LEU A 89 11.09 19.69 8.65
CA LEU A 89 12.27 19.85 9.48
C LEU A 89 13.42 20.50 8.70
N ARG A 90 14.45 20.95 9.43
CA ARG A 90 15.75 21.29 8.82
C ARG A 90 16.29 20.07 8.08
N VAL A 91 16.65 20.25 6.79
CA VAL A 91 17.08 19.16 5.89
C VAL A 91 18.62 19.07 5.92
N ASP A 92 19.15 18.44 6.95
CA ASP A 92 20.60 18.26 7.15
C ASP A 92 21.11 16.82 6.90
N GLY A 93 20.18 15.84 6.85
CA GLY A 93 20.53 14.43 6.68
C GLY A 93 21.04 13.76 7.95
N VAL A 94 20.89 14.41 9.11
CA VAL A 94 21.26 13.89 10.42
C VAL A 94 20.00 13.46 11.17
N ALA A 95 19.93 12.22 11.65
CA ALA A 95 18.84 11.76 12.47
C ALA A 95 19.03 12.19 13.93
N GLY A 96 18.82 13.48 14.17
CA GLY A 96 18.86 14.08 15.51
C GLY A 96 17.59 13.83 16.32
N PRO A 97 17.52 14.34 17.58
CA PRO A 97 16.42 14.09 18.51
C PRO A 97 15.05 14.39 17.92
N THR A 98 14.89 15.52 17.23
CA THR A 98 13.62 15.93 16.60
C THR A 98 13.21 14.97 15.48
N THR A 99 14.15 14.58 14.62
CA THR A 99 13.90 13.60 13.54
C THR A 99 13.49 12.24 14.13
N LEU A 100 14.22 11.77 15.14
CA LEU A 100 13.93 10.50 15.81
C LEU A 100 12.59 10.53 16.58
N ALA A 101 12.22 11.67 17.17
CA ALA A 101 10.94 11.82 17.86
C ALA A 101 9.75 11.73 16.88
N LEU A 102 9.87 12.29 15.68
CA LEU A 102 8.83 12.19 14.67
C LEU A 102 8.73 10.78 14.06
N LEU A 103 9.84 10.07 13.89
CA LEU A 103 9.85 8.68 13.43
C LEU A 103 9.20 7.69 14.40
N ARG A 104 9.01 8.08 15.68
CA ARG A 104 8.25 7.27 16.67
C ARG A 104 6.74 7.44 16.57
N LYS A 105 6.26 8.45 15.85
CA LYS A 105 4.82 8.65 15.64
C LYS A 105 4.32 7.60 14.64
N ALA A 106 3.00 7.35 14.66
CA ALA A 106 2.40 6.48 13.66
C ALA A 106 2.63 7.04 12.23
N PRO A 107 2.88 6.17 11.24
CA PRO A 107 2.96 6.58 9.85
C PRO A 107 1.67 7.27 9.36
N ARG A 108 1.78 8.00 8.25
CA ARG A 108 0.63 8.64 7.61
C ARG A 108 -0.37 7.60 7.13
N ARG A 109 -1.64 7.99 7.07
CA ARG A 109 -2.72 7.20 6.47
C ARG A 109 -3.24 7.92 5.23
N ALA A 110 -3.85 7.19 4.31
CA ALA A 110 -4.56 7.79 3.19
C ALA A 110 -5.76 8.59 3.71
N ALA A 111 -5.92 9.80 3.17
CA ALA A 111 -7.03 10.69 3.54
C ALA A 111 -8.30 10.46 2.70
N ILE A 112 -8.28 9.45 1.82
CA ILE A 112 -9.41 9.06 0.96
C ILE A 112 -9.61 7.55 1.03
N PRO A 113 -10.85 7.04 0.93
CA PRO A 113 -11.10 5.62 0.79
C PRO A 113 -10.56 5.12 -0.55
N LEU A 114 -9.93 3.96 -0.55
CA LEU A 114 -9.44 3.29 -1.75
C LEU A 114 -10.14 1.93 -1.89
N GLY A 115 -10.72 1.68 -3.07
CA GLY A 115 -11.24 0.36 -3.42
C GLY A 115 -10.10 -0.61 -3.73
N TRP A 116 -10.38 -1.90 -3.60
CA TRP A 116 -9.45 -2.94 -4.02
C TRP A 116 -9.22 -2.89 -5.53
N PRO A 117 -7.96 -2.81 -6.00
CA PRO A 117 -7.66 -2.80 -7.44
C PRO A 117 -7.99 -4.13 -8.13
N LEU A 118 -7.98 -5.21 -7.38
CA LEU A 118 -8.53 -6.53 -7.68
C LEU A 118 -8.74 -7.29 -6.37
N LEU A 119 -9.70 -8.19 -6.34
CA LEU A 119 -9.94 -9.08 -5.20
C LEU A 119 -9.09 -10.33 -5.37
N ALA A 120 -8.02 -10.44 -4.57
CA ALA A 120 -7.10 -11.56 -4.59
C ALA A 120 -6.41 -11.73 -3.23
N PRO A 121 -5.88 -12.93 -2.93
CA PRO A 121 -5.07 -13.15 -1.75
C PRO A 121 -3.84 -12.23 -1.74
N VAL A 122 -3.47 -11.76 -0.55
CA VAL A 122 -2.21 -11.05 -0.32
C VAL A 122 -1.09 -12.10 -0.24
N GLY A 123 -0.14 -12.03 -1.16
CA GLY A 123 1.08 -12.84 -1.13
C GLY A 123 2.10 -12.21 -0.20
N ASP A 124 2.80 -11.17 -0.68
CA ASP A 124 3.76 -10.44 0.15
C ASP A 124 3.15 -9.14 0.68
N PRO A 125 3.08 -8.95 2.02
CA PRO A 125 2.57 -7.72 2.62
C PRO A 125 3.58 -6.57 2.56
N PHE A 126 3.09 -5.36 2.82
CA PHE A 126 3.92 -4.19 3.09
C PHE A 126 4.79 -4.41 4.33
N GLY A 127 6.08 -4.13 4.26
CA GLY A 127 6.96 -4.26 5.41
C GLY A 127 8.35 -4.81 5.11
N PRO A 128 9.09 -5.21 6.15
CA PRO A 128 10.43 -5.78 6.01
C PRO A 128 10.40 -7.11 5.24
N ARG A 129 11.33 -7.25 4.28
CA ARG A 129 11.57 -8.46 3.49
C ARG A 129 13.06 -8.78 3.54
N GLY A 130 13.49 -9.52 4.58
CA GLY A 130 14.91 -9.78 4.83
C GLY A 130 15.67 -8.47 5.11
N ASP A 131 16.62 -8.15 4.22
CA ASP A 131 17.43 -6.92 4.24
C ASP A 131 16.80 -5.78 3.41
N ARG A 132 15.63 -5.97 2.84
CA ARG A 132 14.89 -5.00 2.04
C ARG A 132 13.56 -4.61 2.70
N PHE A 133 12.90 -3.63 2.11
CA PHE A 133 11.57 -3.21 2.52
C PHE A 133 10.62 -3.24 1.33
N HIS A 134 9.49 -3.94 1.47
CA HIS A 134 8.43 -4.00 0.49
C HIS A 134 7.52 -2.78 0.64
N GLY A 135 7.51 -1.89 -0.35
CA GLY A 135 6.81 -0.60 -0.31
C GLY A 135 5.32 -0.67 -0.70
N GLY A 136 4.79 -1.87 -0.93
CA GLY A 136 3.42 -2.12 -1.32
C GLY A 136 2.90 -3.45 -0.82
N VAL A 137 1.89 -3.99 -1.49
CA VAL A 137 1.41 -5.37 -1.32
C VAL A 137 1.41 -6.06 -2.67
N ASP A 138 1.71 -7.36 -2.65
CA ASP A 138 1.60 -8.20 -3.84
C ASP A 138 0.28 -8.97 -3.77
N LEU A 139 -0.62 -8.72 -4.72
CA LEU A 139 -1.91 -9.37 -4.85
C LEU A 139 -1.79 -10.51 -5.86
N LEU A 140 -1.95 -11.75 -5.40
CA LEU A 140 -1.74 -12.97 -6.20
C LEU A 140 -2.93 -13.21 -7.13
N ALA A 141 -2.71 -13.07 -8.43
CA ALA A 141 -3.75 -13.30 -9.44
C ALA A 141 -3.14 -13.82 -10.74
N ALA A 142 -3.91 -14.58 -11.49
CA ALA A 142 -3.50 -15.09 -12.78
C ALA A 142 -3.19 -13.95 -13.77
N ALA A 143 -2.22 -14.18 -14.66
CA ALA A 143 -1.96 -13.26 -15.76
C ALA A 143 -3.24 -12.99 -16.56
N GLY A 144 -3.45 -11.73 -16.95
CA GLY A 144 -4.67 -11.31 -17.66
C GLY A 144 -5.83 -10.92 -16.76
N THR A 145 -5.79 -11.13 -15.43
CA THR A 145 -6.81 -10.66 -14.50
C THR A 145 -6.97 -9.14 -14.60
N PRO A 146 -8.20 -8.59 -14.68
CA PRO A 146 -8.45 -7.15 -14.73
C PRO A 146 -7.92 -6.43 -13.50
N VAL A 147 -7.28 -5.27 -13.72
CA VAL A 147 -6.81 -4.35 -12.67
C VAL A 147 -7.57 -3.04 -12.79
N LEU A 148 -8.14 -2.58 -11.68
CA LEU A 148 -9.03 -1.43 -11.60
C LEU A 148 -8.37 -0.27 -10.86
N ALA A 149 -8.77 0.97 -11.19
CA ALA A 149 -8.37 2.16 -10.46
C ALA A 149 -8.96 2.14 -9.04
N ALA A 150 -8.12 2.24 -8.01
CA ALA A 150 -8.56 2.16 -6.61
C ALA A 150 -9.43 3.37 -6.17
N ALA A 151 -9.33 4.50 -6.85
CA ALA A 151 -10.14 5.70 -6.62
C ALA A 151 -10.17 6.58 -7.87
N PRO A 152 -11.07 7.58 -7.96
CA PRO A 152 -11.04 8.57 -9.03
C PRO A 152 -9.72 9.33 -9.04
N GLY A 153 -9.17 9.61 -10.23
CA GLY A 153 -7.92 10.33 -10.33
C GLY A 153 -7.38 10.49 -11.74
N ARG A 154 -6.22 11.15 -11.86
CA ARG A 154 -5.54 11.42 -13.12
C ARG A 154 -4.32 10.52 -13.28
N VAL A 155 -4.19 9.86 -14.41
CA VAL A 155 -3.01 9.05 -14.76
C VAL A 155 -1.79 9.95 -14.91
N THR A 156 -0.73 9.67 -14.15
CA THR A 156 0.53 10.43 -14.18
C THR A 156 1.69 9.64 -14.77
N TRP A 157 1.54 8.34 -14.93
CA TRP A 157 2.45 7.45 -15.62
C TRP A 157 1.68 6.26 -16.19
N ALA A 158 2.00 5.85 -17.42
CA ALA A 158 1.48 4.65 -18.05
C ALA A 158 2.52 4.14 -19.06
N GLY A 159 3.22 3.07 -18.74
CA GLY A 159 4.28 2.52 -19.58
C GLY A 159 5.35 1.75 -18.83
N PRO A 160 6.39 1.25 -19.53
CA PRO A 160 7.52 0.59 -18.93
C PRO A 160 8.27 1.53 -17.99
N ARG A 161 8.77 1.00 -16.85
CA ARG A 161 9.57 1.74 -15.89
C ARG A 161 10.71 0.88 -15.36
N ALA A 162 11.92 1.46 -15.39
CA ALA A 162 13.10 0.82 -14.83
C ALA A 162 13.03 0.69 -13.30
N GLY A 163 13.91 -0.15 -12.72
CA GLY A 163 13.97 -0.37 -11.27
C GLY A 163 13.01 -1.45 -10.77
N GLY A 164 12.78 -2.47 -11.60
CA GLY A 164 12.00 -3.65 -11.25
C GLY A 164 10.50 -3.55 -11.53
N TRP A 165 9.95 -2.36 -11.81
CA TRP A 165 8.51 -2.13 -11.96
C TRP A 165 7.85 -2.83 -13.15
N GLY A 166 8.61 -3.09 -14.23
CA GLY A 166 8.02 -3.53 -15.49
C GLY A 166 7.03 -2.50 -16.04
N ASN A 167 5.88 -2.94 -16.54
CA ASN A 167 4.82 -2.04 -16.96
C ASN A 167 4.07 -1.49 -15.74
N LEU A 168 4.08 -0.17 -15.61
CA LEU A 168 3.56 0.57 -14.47
C LEU A 168 2.47 1.54 -14.90
N VAL A 169 1.40 1.61 -14.12
CA VAL A 169 0.44 2.73 -14.11
C VAL A 169 0.55 3.45 -12.77
N THR A 170 0.55 4.78 -12.79
CA THR A 170 0.48 5.61 -11.58
C THR A 170 -0.69 6.59 -11.72
N ILE A 171 -1.54 6.66 -10.69
CA ILE A 171 -2.71 7.55 -10.64
C ILE A 171 -2.53 8.51 -9.47
N ALA A 172 -2.69 9.80 -9.75
CA ALA A 172 -2.75 10.84 -8.72
C ALA A 172 -4.20 11.10 -8.34
N HIS A 173 -4.47 11.05 -7.04
CA HIS A 173 -5.77 11.31 -6.43
C HIS A 173 -5.76 12.60 -5.63
N GLN A 174 -6.87 12.95 -5.00
CA GLN A 174 -6.97 14.09 -4.08
C GLN A 174 -6.06 13.91 -2.85
N ASN A 175 -5.83 14.99 -2.12
CA ASN A 175 -5.11 15.03 -0.84
C ASN A 175 -3.68 14.46 -0.90
N GLY A 176 -3.01 14.56 -2.07
CA GLY A 176 -1.64 14.09 -2.26
C GLY A 176 -1.47 12.56 -2.23
N VAL A 177 -2.57 11.83 -2.39
CA VAL A 177 -2.57 10.38 -2.51
C VAL A 177 -2.21 9.98 -3.94
N ARG A 178 -1.39 8.94 -4.09
CA ARG A 178 -1.08 8.27 -5.36
C ARG A 178 -1.17 6.77 -5.20
N THR A 179 -1.63 6.08 -6.24
CA THR A 179 -1.59 4.62 -6.32
C THR A 179 -0.73 4.19 -7.50
N LEU A 180 0.02 3.10 -7.31
CA LEU A 180 0.92 2.52 -8.29
C LEU A 180 0.51 1.07 -8.52
N TYR A 181 0.50 0.67 -9.80
CA TYR A 181 0.08 -0.65 -10.27
C TYR A 181 1.16 -1.20 -11.19
N ALA A 182 1.95 -2.15 -10.70
CA ALA A 182 3.12 -2.65 -11.40
C ALA A 182 2.97 -4.09 -11.92
N HIS A 183 3.98 -4.54 -12.68
CA HIS A 183 4.09 -5.85 -13.30
C HIS A 183 2.98 -6.17 -14.30
N LEU A 184 2.30 -5.14 -14.85
CA LEU A 184 1.18 -5.32 -15.75
C LEU A 184 1.61 -5.99 -17.07
N SER A 185 0.75 -6.88 -17.61
CA SER A 185 0.91 -7.44 -18.95
C SER A 185 0.41 -6.47 -20.03
N ILE A 186 -0.69 -5.77 -19.72
CA ILE A 186 -1.35 -4.83 -20.63
C ILE A 186 -1.71 -3.57 -19.86
N ILE A 187 -1.43 -2.40 -20.43
CA ILE A 187 -1.90 -1.09 -19.97
C ILE A 187 -3.05 -0.65 -20.88
N ARG A 188 -4.14 -0.14 -20.33
CA ARG A 188 -5.37 0.27 -21.03
C ARG A 188 -5.64 1.78 -20.95
N VAL A 189 -4.76 2.53 -20.32
CA VAL A 189 -4.90 3.97 -20.04
C VAL A 189 -3.67 4.72 -20.53
N HIS A 190 -3.78 6.04 -20.68
CA HIS A 190 -2.67 6.91 -21.08
C HIS A 190 -2.45 8.05 -20.09
N VAL A 191 -1.25 8.62 -20.12
CA VAL A 191 -0.89 9.75 -19.24
C VAL A 191 -1.81 10.94 -19.53
N GLY A 192 -2.32 11.55 -18.46
CA GLY A 192 -3.23 12.69 -18.53
C GLY A 192 -4.72 12.31 -18.45
N GLU A 193 -5.07 11.05 -18.64
CA GLU A 193 -6.45 10.55 -18.58
C GLU A 193 -7.03 10.69 -17.17
N TRP A 194 -8.30 11.10 -17.08
CA TRP A 194 -9.09 11.11 -15.87
C TRP A 194 -9.93 9.84 -15.77
N LEU A 195 -9.84 9.17 -14.63
CA LEU A 195 -10.50 7.88 -14.38
C LEU A 195 -11.48 8.01 -13.23
N ALA A 196 -12.62 7.33 -13.36
CA ALA A 196 -13.46 7.01 -12.21
C ALA A 196 -12.82 5.90 -11.36
N GLY A 197 -13.17 5.81 -10.09
CA GLY A 197 -12.86 4.63 -9.27
C GLY A 197 -13.50 3.39 -9.89
N GLY A 198 -12.77 2.27 -9.90
CA GLY A 198 -13.22 1.03 -10.54
C GLY A 198 -13.02 0.98 -12.07
N ALA A 199 -12.51 2.03 -12.73
CA ALA A 199 -12.19 1.99 -14.16
C ALA A 199 -11.10 0.96 -14.45
N LEU A 200 -11.22 0.21 -15.55
CA LEU A 200 -10.21 -0.76 -16.00
C LEU A 200 -8.95 -0.03 -16.46
N ILE A 201 -7.81 -0.29 -15.82
CA ILE A 201 -6.52 0.35 -16.14
C ILE A 201 -5.52 -0.55 -16.80
N GLY A 202 -5.69 -1.87 -16.68
CA GLY A 202 -4.75 -2.85 -17.23
C GLY A 202 -5.09 -4.27 -16.84
N ARG A 203 -4.11 -5.15 -17.01
CA ARG A 203 -4.23 -6.55 -16.64
C ARG A 203 -2.98 -7.03 -15.92
N VAL A 204 -3.14 -7.93 -14.97
CA VAL A 204 -2.06 -8.60 -14.24
C VAL A 204 -1.09 -9.25 -15.23
N GLY A 205 0.19 -9.16 -14.92
CA GLY A 205 1.27 -9.78 -15.67
C GLY A 205 2.39 -10.25 -14.76
N SER A 206 3.59 -10.34 -15.33
CA SER A 206 4.84 -10.70 -14.65
C SER A 206 6.01 -9.95 -15.30
N THR A 207 5.79 -8.66 -15.64
CA THR A 207 6.84 -7.83 -16.26
C THR A 207 7.75 -7.23 -15.19
N GLY A 208 9.01 -6.90 -15.53
CA GLY A 208 10.00 -6.40 -14.57
C GLY A 208 10.56 -7.50 -13.67
N ASP A 209 10.82 -7.17 -12.40
CA ASP A 209 11.44 -8.09 -11.41
C ASP A 209 10.38 -8.99 -10.71
N ALA A 210 9.40 -9.48 -11.45
CA ALA A 210 8.37 -10.37 -10.92
C ALA A 210 8.79 -11.84 -11.09
N THR A 211 8.63 -12.65 -10.03
CA THR A 211 8.91 -14.10 -10.06
C THR A 211 7.75 -14.94 -10.60
N GLY A 212 6.57 -14.33 -10.76
CA GLY A 212 5.35 -14.94 -11.26
C GLY A 212 4.23 -13.91 -11.39
N PRO A 213 3.05 -14.30 -11.94
CA PRO A 213 1.94 -13.37 -12.12
C PRO A 213 1.40 -12.86 -10.79
N HIS A 214 1.41 -11.55 -10.60
CA HIS A 214 0.80 -10.84 -9.48
C HIS A 214 0.64 -9.35 -9.82
N LEU A 215 -0.13 -8.63 -9.03
CA LEU A 215 -0.15 -7.17 -9.02
C LEU A 215 0.63 -6.67 -7.82
N HIS A 216 1.74 -5.96 -8.06
CA HIS A 216 2.35 -5.13 -7.02
C HIS A 216 1.60 -3.81 -6.93
N PHE A 217 0.99 -3.54 -5.77
CA PHE A 217 0.17 -2.36 -5.52
C PHE A 217 0.74 -1.50 -4.40
N GLU A 218 0.99 -0.22 -4.68
CA GLU A 218 1.42 0.75 -3.66
C GLU A 218 0.41 1.87 -3.46
N VAL A 219 0.36 2.36 -2.24
CA VAL A 219 -0.29 3.63 -1.86
C VAL A 219 0.76 4.58 -1.33
N ARG A 220 0.78 5.80 -1.86
CA ARG A 220 1.70 6.85 -1.41
C ARG A 220 0.92 8.10 -0.99
N VAL A 221 1.31 8.70 0.13
CA VAL A 221 0.74 9.95 0.64
C VAL A 221 1.84 10.99 0.69
N HIS A 222 1.72 12.05 -0.13
CA HIS A 222 2.76 13.07 -0.30
C HIS A 222 4.14 12.47 -0.63
N GLY A 223 4.15 11.40 -1.44
CA GLY A 223 5.35 10.70 -1.87
C GLY A 223 5.86 9.60 -0.93
N ALA A 224 5.37 9.54 0.31
CA ALA A 224 5.71 8.47 1.26
C ALA A 224 4.83 7.25 1.01
N ALA A 225 5.41 6.07 0.86
CA ALA A 225 4.67 4.81 0.80
C ALA A 225 4.04 4.50 2.16
N ILE A 226 2.81 4.02 2.15
CA ILE A 226 2.10 3.55 3.35
C ILE A 226 1.62 2.12 3.11
N ASP A 227 1.30 1.40 4.20
CA ASP A 227 0.66 0.09 4.08
C ASP A 227 -0.67 0.21 3.34
N PRO A 228 -0.81 -0.38 2.12
CA PRO A 228 -2.03 -0.31 1.34
C PRO A 228 -3.23 -0.90 2.06
N LEU A 229 -3.05 -1.97 2.85
CA LEU A 229 -4.14 -2.63 3.57
C LEU A 229 -4.80 -1.71 4.61
N SER A 230 -4.05 -0.72 5.13
CA SER A 230 -4.59 0.30 6.03
C SER A 230 -5.51 1.32 5.35
N ALA A 231 -5.50 1.38 4.01
CA ALA A 231 -6.23 2.35 3.21
C ALA A 231 -7.34 1.73 2.35
N LEU A 232 -7.23 0.41 2.09
CA LEU A 232 -8.21 -0.31 1.27
C LEU A 232 -9.51 -0.56 2.06
N VAL A 233 -10.63 -0.26 1.42
CA VAL A 233 -11.97 -0.53 1.94
C VAL A 233 -12.74 -1.40 0.96
N THR A 234 -13.58 -2.28 1.45
CA THR A 234 -14.56 -2.96 0.61
C THR A 234 -15.64 -1.94 0.29
N LEU A 235 -15.64 -1.42 -0.93
CA LEU A 235 -16.72 -0.57 -1.41
C LEU A 235 -17.97 -1.46 -1.51
N GLY A 236 -19.01 -1.16 -0.73
CA GLY A 236 -20.31 -1.80 -0.88
C GLY A 236 -20.88 -1.50 -2.28
N PRO A 237 -21.79 -2.33 -2.80
CA PRO A 237 -22.48 -2.02 -4.05
C PRO A 237 -23.29 -0.73 -3.88
N GLY A 238 -22.89 0.34 -4.57
CA GLY A 238 -23.65 1.59 -4.68
C GLY A 238 -23.28 2.69 -3.69
N THR A 239 -22.06 3.23 -3.78
CA THR A 239 -21.75 4.60 -3.31
C THR A 239 -21.20 5.42 -4.47
#